data_720565441b18095fa5d5acab79060553
#
_entry.id   720565441b18095fa5d5acab79060553
#
_cell.length_a   1.000
_cell.length_b   1.000
_cell.length_c   1.000
_cell.angle_alpha   90.00
_cell.angle_beta   90.00
_cell.angle_gamma   90.00
#
_symmetry.space_group_name_H-M   'P 1'
#
loop_
_entity.id
_entity.type
_entity.pdbx_description
1 polymer ?
#
loop_
_entity_poly.entity_id
_entity_poly.type
_entity_poly.pdbx_seq_one_letter_code
_entity_poly.pdbx_strand_id
1 'polypeptide(L)'
;IDDGCNVSCQQQVDVVNNYGIPLDNLKFNVYANAFDSKKPLTCTPEEQDDYFPNGISFGKFKLEEVYGDFKDWSFDFESDILTVNLKTPLLPDEKITVDMKYELTLPNTNGRYGFNDRGISLSGFYPMLCAMQNGEWTYDEYCPIGDQYFSDAANYQVTFNLPSGWQYVASGKDSKKTQENEDFVTSKAENIRDFALILSPTLNKSSVKHSGVTISYLGEKSQTLEFAQRALDTYGKLFGAYAYDTLAIAD
;
A
#
# COMPACT_ATOMS: atom_id res chain seq x y z
N ILE A 1 15.45 -1.86 -15.90
CA ILE A 1 14.03 -2.24 -15.68
C ILE A 1 13.64 -2.91 -16.97
N ASP A 2 13.52 -4.24 -16.95
CA ASP A 2 13.02 -5.01 -18.08
C ASP A 2 11.55 -4.64 -18.33
N ASP A 3 10.97 -5.04 -19.46
CA ASP A 3 9.60 -4.74 -19.93
C ASP A 3 8.46 -5.11 -18.94
N GLY A 4 8.75 -5.28 -17.68
CA GLY A 4 7.86 -5.49 -16.55
C GLY A 4 8.63 -5.33 -15.26
N CYS A 5 8.33 -4.29 -14.50
CA CYS A 5 8.89 -4.12 -13.15
C CYS A 5 8.29 -5.19 -12.24
N ASN A 6 9.09 -6.18 -11.83
CA ASN A 6 8.66 -7.24 -10.93
C ASN A 6 9.11 -6.96 -9.49
N VAL A 7 8.23 -7.21 -8.55
CA VAL A 7 8.49 -7.07 -7.10
C VAL A 7 8.14 -8.36 -6.39
N SER A 8 9.11 -8.97 -5.72
CA SER A 8 8.87 -10.14 -4.86
C SER A 8 8.57 -9.68 -3.44
N CYS A 9 7.49 -10.17 -2.87
CA CYS A 9 6.99 -9.75 -1.58
C CYS A 9 6.83 -10.93 -0.61
N GLN A 10 7.17 -10.67 0.64
CA GLN A 10 6.81 -11.52 1.78
C GLN A 10 6.05 -10.67 2.79
N GLN A 11 4.94 -11.18 3.26
CA GLN A 11 4.07 -10.48 4.21
C GLN A 11 3.72 -11.40 5.37
N GLN A 12 3.77 -10.87 6.58
CA GLN A 12 3.21 -11.47 7.78
C GLN A 12 2.10 -10.56 8.31
N VAL A 13 0.94 -11.13 8.56
CA VAL A 13 -0.20 -10.41 9.13
C VAL A 13 -0.57 -11.03 10.46
N ASP A 14 -0.41 -10.26 11.50
CA ASP A 14 -0.88 -10.58 12.86
C ASP A 14 -2.29 -10.01 13.04
N VAL A 15 -3.29 -10.88 13.09
CA VAL A 15 -4.70 -10.48 13.26
C VAL A 15 -5.12 -10.75 14.71
N VAL A 16 -5.56 -9.70 15.40
CA VAL A 16 -6.24 -9.80 16.70
C VAL A 16 -7.74 -9.62 16.45
N ASN A 17 -8.56 -10.56 16.91
CA ASN A 17 -10.01 -10.44 16.77
C ASN A 17 -10.61 -9.42 17.75
N ASN A 18 -10.75 -8.19 17.29
CA ASN A 18 -11.35 -7.08 18.06
C ASN A 18 -12.85 -6.87 17.75
N TYR A 19 -13.49 -7.79 17.01
CA TYR A 19 -14.88 -7.60 16.54
C TYR A 19 -15.96 -8.08 17.50
N GLY A 20 -15.57 -8.74 18.61
CA GLY A 20 -16.51 -9.20 19.64
C GLY A 20 -17.35 -10.42 19.26
N ILE A 21 -17.11 -11.03 18.09
CA ILE A 21 -17.74 -12.26 17.61
C ILE A 21 -16.66 -13.27 17.18
N PRO A 22 -16.91 -14.59 17.22
CA PRO A 22 -16.00 -15.57 16.66
C PRO A 22 -15.87 -15.40 15.14
N LEU A 23 -14.65 -15.58 14.61
CA LEU A 23 -14.35 -15.51 13.17
C LEU A 23 -14.02 -16.91 12.63
N ASP A 24 -14.78 -17.40 11.67
CA ASP A 24 -14.53 -18.69 11.01
C ASP A 24 -13.50 -18.59 9.87
N ASN A 25 -13.28 -17.41 9.36
CA ASN A 25 -12.33 -17.10 8.30
C ASN A 25 -11.81 -15.67 8.41
N LEU A 26 -10.72 -15.41 7.67
CA LEU A 26 -10.21 -14.06 7.40
C LEU A 26 -10.34 -13.78 5.91
N LYS A 27 -10.66 -12.54 5.54
CA LYS A 27 -10.70 -12.11 4.14
C LYS A 27 -9.75 -10.95 3.91
N PHE A 28 -9.06 -10.99 2.78
CA PHE A 28 -8.10 -9.97 2.37
C PHE A 28 -8.46 -9.47 0.98
N ASN A 29 -8.55 -8.15 0.81
CA ASN A 29 -8.60 -7.50 -0.48
C ASN A 29 -7.22 -7.56 -1.15
N VAL A 30 -7.18 -7.95 -2.41
CA VAL A 30 -5.97 -8.02 -3.23
C VAL A 30 -6.12 -7.03 -4.39
N TYR A 31 -6.08 -5.74 -4.09
CA TYR A 31 -6.30 -4.67 -5.07
C TYR A 31 -5.31 -4.70 -6.24
N ALA A 32 -4.10 -5.22 -6.04
CA ALA A 32 -3.12 -5.40 -7.12
C ALA A 32 -3.61 -6.34 -8.24
N ASN A 33 -4.56 -7.26 -7.95
CA ASN A 33 -5.13 -8.14 -8.97
C ASN A 33 -6.07 -7.42 -9.95
N ALA A 34 -6.63 -6.27 -9.58
CA ALA A 34 -7.47 -5.45 -10.46
C ALA A 34 -6.74 -4.95 -11.72
N PHE A 35 -5.42 -4.97 -11.72
CA PHE A 35 -4.58 -4.55 -12.85
C PHE A 35 -4.27 -5.67 -13.85
N ASP A 36 -4.79 -6.89 -13.65
CA ASP A 36 -4.62 -8.01 -14.61
C ASP A 36 -5.36 -7.72 -15.92
N SER A 37 -4.80 -8.21 -17.02
CA SER A 37 -5.34 -8.02 -18.38
C SER A 37 -6.73 -8.61 -18.61
N LYS A 38 -7.21 -9.44 -17.69
CA LYS A 38 -8.57 -10.02 -17.71
C LYS A 38 -9.59 -9.18 -16.94
N LYS A 39 -9.14 -8.09 -16.32
CA LYS A 39 -9.99 -7.17 -15.55
C LYS A 39 -10.32 -5.92 -16.37
N PRO A 40 -11.37 -5.16 -15.99
CA PRO A 40 -11.61 -3.83 -16.52
C PRO A 40 -10.41 -2.91 -16.32
N LEU A 41 -10.26 -1.87 -17.15
CA LEU A 41 -9.22 -0.87 -16.95
C LEU A 41 -9.39 -0.13 -15.62
N THR A 42 -8.28 0.16 -14.98
CA THR A 42 -8.19 0.81 -13.66
C THR A 42 -8.21 2.35 -13.74
N CYS A 43 -8.74 2.90 -14.83
CA CYS A 43 -8.95 4.33 -15.06
C CYS A 43 -10.25 4.57 -15.81
N THR A 44 -10.73 5.80 -15.80
CA THR A 44 -11.88 6.20 -16.62
C THR A 44 -11.46 6.33 -18.09
N PRO A 45 -12.39 6.20 -19.08
CA PRO A 45 -12.07 6.39 -20.48
C PRO A 45 -11.45 7.78 -20.79
N GLU A 46 -11.86 8.81 -20.06
CA GLU A 46 -11.40 10.19 -20.22
C GLU A 46 -9.97 10.40 -19.75
N GLU A 47 -9.51 9.59 -18.80
CA GLU A 47 -8.17 9.66 -18.20
C GLU A 47 -7.17 8.71 -18.85
N GLN A 48 -7.60 7.85 -19.77
CA GLN A 48 -6.81 6.72 -20.28
C GLN A 48 -5.45 7.14 -20.84
N ASP A 49 -5.40 8.19 -21.66
CA ASP A 49 -4.17 8.65 -22.30
C ASP A 49 -3.18 9.24 -21.27
N ASP A 50 -3.68 9.96 -20.28
CA ASP A 50 -2.86 10.50 -19.18
C ASP A 50 -2.42 9.40 -18.20
N TYR A 51 -3.29 8.41 -17.96
CA TYR A 51 -3.02 7.31 -17.05
C TYR A 51 -2.04 6.30 -17.62
N PHE A 52 -2.09 6.00 -18.94
CA PHE A 52 -1.21 5.09 -19.67
C PHE A 52 -0.38 5.85 -20.72
N PRO A 53 0.66 6.61 -20.32
CA PRO A 53 1.38 7.50 -21.21
C PRO A 53 2.13 6.75 -22.35
N ASN A 54 2.39 5.47 -22.18
CA ASN A 54 3.05 4.60 -23.16
C ASN A 54 2.09 3.55 -23.78
N GLY A 55 0.77 3.79 -23.71
CA GLY A 55 -0.27 2.85 -24.11
C GLY A 55 -0.71 1.94 -22.97
N ILE A 56 -1.86 1.28 -23.14
CA ILE A 56 -2.46 0.41 -22.14
C ILE A 56 -1.47 -0.65 -21.68
N SER A 57 -1.27 -0.72 -20.36
CA SER A 57 -0.38 -1.65 -19.70
C SER A 57 -1.11 -2.37 -18.57
N PHE A 58 -0.78 -3.63 -18.37
CA PHE A 58 -1.38 -4.47 -17.34
C PHE A 58 -0.34 -4.92 -16.32
N GLY A 59 -0.80 -5.10 -15.11
CA GLY A 59 -0.04 -5.73 -14.04
C GLY A 59 -0.43 -7.19 -13.85
N LYS A 60 0.15 -7.80 -12.83
CA LYS A 60 -0.23 -9.14 -12.40
C LYS A 60 0.07 -9.30 -10.92
N PHE A 61 -0.87 -9.90 -10.21
CA PHE A 61 -0.66 -10.42 -8.87
C PHE A 61 -0.56 -11.94 -8.94
N LYS A 62 0.50 -12.52 -8.40
CA LYS A 62 0.69 -13.98 -8.34
C LYS A 62 0.91 -14.40 -6.90
N LEU A 63 -0.12 -14.95 -6.27
CA LEU A 63 0.00 -15.56 -4.96
C LEU A 63 0.78 -16.87 -5.10
N GLU A 64 1.88 -17.01 -4.36
CA GLU A 64 2.73 -18.19 -4.39
C GLU A 64 2.44 -19.12 -3.24
N GLU A 65 2.43 -18.58 -2.02
CA GLU A 65 2.25 -19.37 -0.80
C GLU A 65 1.41 -18.58 0.22
N VAL A 66 0.53 -19.28 0.92
CA VAL A 66 -0.13 -18.82 2.15
C VAL A 66 0.04 -19.87 3.20
N TYR A 67 0.61 -19.56 4.34
CA TYR A 67 0.88 -20.51 5.40
C TYR A 67 0.64 -19.91 6.79
N GLY A 68 0.38 -20.80 7.76
CA GLY A 68 0.01 -20.45 9.12
C GLY A 68 -0.79 -21.58 9.78
N ASP A 69 -1.34 -21.32 10.96
CA ASP A 69 -2.15 -22.32 11.67
C ASP A 69 -3.64 -22.20 11.32
N PHE A 70 -3.98 -22.45 10.06
CA PHE A 70 -5.36 -22.44 9.53
C PHE A 70 -5.67 -23.74 8.78
N LYS A 71 -6.92 -23.92 8.32
CA LYS A 71 -7.38 -25.14 7.64
C LYS A 71 -6.99 -25.16 6.18
N ASP A 72 -7.39 -24.17 5.41
CA ASP A 72 -7.14 -24.00 3.99
C ASP A 72 -7.32 -22.54 3.57
N TRP A 73 -7.01 -22.23 2.32
CA TRP A 73 -7.24 -20.92 1.74
C TRP A 73 -7.71 -21.04 0.29
N SER A 74 -8.32 -19.97 -0.20
CA SER A 74 -8.73 -19.82 -1.60
C SER A 74 -8.57 -18.37 -2.05
N PHE A 75 -8.22 -18.19 -3.32
CA PHE A 75 -8.18 -16.88 -3.94
C PHE A 75 -9.23 -16.82 -5.06
N ASP A 76 -10.19 -15.92 -4.90
CA ASP A 76 -11.18 -15.63 -5.92
C ASP A 76 -10.66 -14.50 -6.80
N PHE A 77 -10.29 -14.85 -8.03
CA PHE A 77 -9.75 -13.91 -9.02
C PHE A 77 -10.78 -12.86 -9.43
N GLU A 78 -12.07 -13.22 -9.48
CA GLU A 78 -13.11 -12.29 -9.95
C GLU A 78 -13.43 -11.20 -8.93
N SER A 79 -13.49 -11.55 -7.65
CA SER A 79 -13.76 -10.60 -6.57
C SER A 79 -12.51 -9.98 -5.95
N ASP A 80 -11.30 -10.38 -6.37
CA ASP A 80 -10.01 -9.95 -5.80
C ASP A 80 -9.86 -10.30 -4.30
N ILE A 81 -10.51 -11.38 -3.83
CA ILE A 81 -10.55 -11.76 -2.41
C ILE A 81 -9.76 -13.03 -2.14
N LEU A 82 -8.79 -12.92 -1.23
CA LEU A 82 -8.15 -14.06 -0.59
C LEU A 82 -8.91 -14.40 0.70
N THR A 83 -9.40 -15.63 0.79
CA THR A 83 -10.06 -16.15 2.00
C THR A 83 -9.17 -17.19 2.66
N VAL A 84 -8.94 -17.05 3.97
CA VAL A 84 -8.22 -17.99 4.82
C VAL A 84 -9.22 -18.60 5.80
N ASN A 85 -9.54 -19.89 5.65
CA ASN A 85 -10.49 -20.61 6.49
C ASN A 85 -9.78 -21.14 7.74
N LEU A 86 -10.29 -20.85 8.91
CA LEU A 86 -9.67 -21.24 10.18
C LEU A 86 -10.01 -22.69 10.55
N LYS A 87 -9.15 -23.36 11.31
CA LYS A 87 -9.39 -24.72 11.84
C LYS A 87 -10.47 -24.73 12.91
N THR A 88 -10.43 -23.69 13.74
CA THR A 88 -11.40 -23.40 14.78
C THR A 88 -11.69 -21.91 14.73
N PRO A 89 -12.92 -21.46 15.07
CA PRO A 89 -13.23 -20.05 15.13
C PRO A 89 -12.25 -19.29 16.02
N LEU A 90 -11.72 -18.17 15.52
CA LEU A 90 -10.90 -17.25 16.29
C LEU A 90 -11.81 -16.46 17.23
N LEU A 91 -11.71 -16.72 18.54
CA LEU A 91 -12.55 -16.04 19.52
C LEU A 91 -12.13 -14.57 19.71
N PRO A 92 -13.01 -13.72 20.26
CA PRO A 92 -12.64 -12.35 20.63
C PRO A 92 -11.37 -12.32 21.48
N ASP A 93 -10.50 -11.34 21.21
CA ASP A 93 -9.18 -11.13 21.82
C ASP A 93 -8.11 -12.18 21.46
N GLU A 94 -8.46 -13.25 20.77
CA GLU A 94 -7.46 -14.20 20.25
C GLU A 94 -6.72 -13.64 19.05
N LYS A 95 -5.53 -14.20 18.82
CA LYS A 95 -4.62 -13.79 17.73
C LYS A 95 -4.28 -14.96 16.82
N ILE A 96 -4.18 -14.68 15.53
CA ILE A 96 -3.64 -15.58 14.53
C ILE A 96 -2.64 -14.85 13.64
N THR A 97 -1.64 -15.58 13.16
CA THR A 97 -0.66 -15.08 12.18
C THR A 97 -0.89 -15.77 10.85
N VAL A 98 -0.90 -14.99 9.77
CA VAL A 98 -0.95 -15.47 8.38
C VAL A 98 0.27 -14.94 7.65
N ASP A 99 1.04 -15.84 7.07
CA ASP A 99 2.21 -15.52 6.25
C ASP A 99 1.88 -15.74 4.77
N MET A 100 2.36 -14.84 3.90
CA MET A 100 2.10 -14.86 2.47
C MET A 100 3.39 -14.59 1.68
N LYS A 101 3.53 -15.26 0.53
CA LYS A 101 4.52 -14.90 -0.49
C LYS A 101 3.80 -14.66 -1.81
N TYR A 102 4.17 -13.59 -2.49
CA TYR A 102 3.57 -13.22 -3.76
C TYR A 102 4.54 -12.40 -4.62
N GLU A 103 4.28 -12.42 -5.91
CA GLU A 103 4.98 -11.62 -6.90
C GLU A 103 4.01 -10.61 -7.52
N LEU A 104 4.51 -9.41 -7.77
CA LEU A 104 3.83 -8.36 -8.50
C LEU A 104 4.55 -8.10 -9.80
N THR A 105 3.82 -8.04 -10.92
CA THR A 105 4.27 -7.38 -12.14
C THR A 105 3.53 -6.05 -12.19
N LEU A 106 4.26 -4.95 -12.16
CA LEU A 106 3.68 -3.62 -12.13
C LEU A 106 3.29 -3.16 -13.55
N PRO A 107 2.12 -2.52 -13.74
CA PRO A 107 1.76 -1.89 -15.00
C PRO A 107 2.55 -0.59 -15.21
N ASN A 108 2.78 -0.20 -16.47
CA ASN A 108 3.30 1.12 -16.81
C ASN A 108 2.18 2.14 -16.76
N THR A 109 2.09 2.92 -15.68
CA THR A 109 1.01 3.89 -15.44
C THR A 109 1.50 5.13 -14.69
N ASN A 110 0.77 6.23 -14.80
CA ASN A 110 0.90 7.40 -13.94
C ASN A 110 0.02 7.31 -12.67
N GLY A 111 -0.54 6.15 -12.39
CA GLY A 111 -1.41 5.91 -11.24
C GLY A 111 -0.68 5.70 -9.91
N ARG A 112 -1.47 5.39 -8.87
CA ARG A 112 -0.95 5.12 -7.52
C ARG A 112 -0.29 3.75 -7.37
N TYR A 113 -0.47 2.86 -8.35
CA TYR A 113 0.13 1.53 -8.42
C TYR A 113 0.69 1.29 -9.82
N GLY A 114 2.00 1.13 -9.93
CA GLY A 114 2.67 0.92 -11.20
C GLY A 114 4.05 1.56 -11.25
N PHE A 115 4.57 1.69 -12.45
CA PHE A 115 5.84 2.37 -12.72
C PHE A 115 5.73 3.25 -13.95
N ASN A 116 6.61 4.25 -14.06
CA ASN A 116 6.80 5.09 -15.24
C ASN A 116 8.27 5.56 -15.31
N ASP A 117 8.58 6.51 -16.19
CA ASP A 117 9.92 7.10 -16.35
C ASP A 117 10.41 7.88 -15.12
N ARG A 118 9.51 8.25 -14.20
CA ARG A 118 9.83 8.96 -12.96
C ARG A 118 10.11 8.02 -11.79
N GLY A 119 9.59 6.80 -11.79
CA GLY A 119 9.79 5.82 -10.73
C GLY A 119 8.68 4.80 -10.55
N ILE A 120 8.54 4.32 -9.34
CA ILE A 120 7.61 3.26 -8.94
C ILE A 120 6.69 3.80 -7.84
N SER A 121 5.38 3.61 -8.01
CA SER A 121 4.35 3.95 -7.03
C SER A 121 3.69 2.66 -6.54
N LEU A 122 3.69 2.42 -5.23
CA LEU A 122 3.13 1.25 -4.59
C LEU A 122 2.13 1.70 -3.52
N SER A 123 0.84 1.67 -3.86
CA SER A 123 -0.29 1.86 -2.95
C SER A 123 -1.27 0.71 -3.14
N GLY A 124 -1.79 0.10 -2.06
CA GLY A 124 -2.66 -1.08 -2.14
C GLY A 124 -2.01 -2.31 -2.79
N PHE A 125 -0.70 -2.42 -2.73
CA PHE A 125 0.09 -3.44 -3.42
C PHE A 125 0.17 -4.79 -2.70
N TYR A 126 -0.39 -4.90 -1.52
CA TYR A 126 -0.34 -6.08 -0.66
C TYR A 126 -1.76 -6.54 -0.29
N PRO A 127 -1.98 -7.85 0.02
CA PRO A 127 -3.23 -8.32 0.58
C PRO A 127 -3.59 -7.56 1.88
N MET A 128 -4.70 -6.82 1.87
CA MET A 128 -5.18 -5.99 2.98
C MET A 128 -6.33 -6.69 3.68
N LEU A 129 -6.24 -6.89 5.01
CA LEU A 129 -7.36 -7.45 5.77
C LEU A 129 -8.60 -6.58 5.58
N CYS A 130 -9.70 -7.21 5.16
CA CYS A 130 -10.98 -6.52 5.00
C CYS A 130 -11.46 -5.98 6.35
N ALA A 131 -12.15 -4.85 6.33
CA ALA A 131 -12.85 -4.36 7.49
C ALA A 131 -14.11 -5.20 7.75
N MET A 132 -14.60 -5.19 8.98
CA MET A 132 -15.85 -5.86 9.33
C MET A 132 -16.90 -4.83 9.75
N GLN A 133 -18.12 -4.96 9.19
CA GLN A 133 -19.28 -4.14 9.56
C GLN A 133 -20.47 -5.04 9.85
N ASN A 134 -21.15 -4.80 10.97
CA ASN A 134 -22.34 -5.56 11.38
C ASN A 134 -22.13 -7.10 11.44
N GLY A 135 -20.90 -7.55 11.73
CA GLY A 135 -20.57 -8.97 11.82
C GLY A 135 -20.24 -9.64 10.47
N GLU A 136 -20.15 -8.88 9.40
CA GLU A 136 -19.81 -9.37 8.07
C GLU A 136 -18.55 -8.67 7.54
N TRP A 137 -17.72 -9.41 6.77
CA TRP A 137 -16.58 -8.83 6.07
C TRP A 137 -17.07 -7.87 4.98
N THR A 138 -16.55 -6.64 5.00
CA THR A 138 -16.83 -5.63 3.98
C THR A 138 -15.65 -5.57 3.03
N TYR A 139 -15.90 -5.77 1.75
CA TYR A 139 -14.91 -5.68 0.70
C TYR A 139 -15.54 -5.03 -0.53
N ASP A 140 -14.76 -4.20 -1.19
CA ASP A 140 -15.19 -3.48 -2.38
C ASP A 140 -14.26 -3.84 -3.55
N GLU A 141 -14.82 -3.88 -4.74
CA GLU A 141 -14.04 -3.96 -5.97
C GLU A 141 -13.17 -2.70 -6.12
N TYR A 142 -12.04 -2.84 -6.81
CA TYR A 142 -11.21 -1.68 -7.13
C TYR A 142 -12.02 -0.62 -7.87
N CYS A 143 -12.02 0.61 -7.36
CA CYS A 143 -12.67 1.76 -7.99
C CYS A 143 -11.60 2.79 -8.37
N PRO A 144 -11.49 3.20 -9.65
CA PRO A 144 -10.48 4.18 -10.07
C PRO A 144 -10.77 5.61 -9.57
N ILE A 145 -11.96 5.87 -9.03
CA ILE A 145 -12.43 7.21 -8.62
C ILE A 145 -12.54 7.27 -7.09
N GLY A 146 -11.91 8.27 -6.48
CA GLY A 146 -11.99 8.57 -5.05
C GLY A 146 -10.99 7.78 -4.21
N ASP A 147 -11.37 7.44 -2.96
CA ASP A 147 -10.58 6.56 -2.08
C ASP A 147 -10.82 5.11 -2.46
N GLN A 148 -9.74 4.44 -2.82
CA GLN A 148 -9.78 3.09 -3.40
C GLN A 148 -9.79 2.00 -2.34
N TYR A 149 -9.36 2.30 -1.11
CA TYR A 149 -9.11 1.29 -0.09
C TYR A 149 -9.96 1.53 1.15
N PHE A 150 -10.63 0.48 1.59
CA PHE A 150 -11.34 0.48 2.85
C PHE A 150 -10.77 -0.60 3.77
N SER A 151 -10.14 -0.18 4.86
CA SER A 151 -9.50 -1.07 5.84
C SER A 151 -9.58 -0.48 7.23
N ASP A 152 -9.46 -1.33 8.24
CA ASP A 152 -9.21 -0.89 9.60
C ASP A 152 -7.77 -0.37 9.76
N ALA A 153 -7.55 0.47 10.77
CA ALA A 153 -6.21 0.95 11.07
C ALA A 153 -5.34 -0.18 11.63
N ALA A 154 -4.10 -0.25 11.17
CA ALA A 154 -3.12 -1.25 11.58
C ALA A 154 -1.73 -0.64 11.79
N ASN A 155 -0.83 -1.44 12.37
CA ASN A 155 0.57 -1.11 12.47
C ASN A 155 1.34 -1.79 11.35
N TYR A 156 2.21 -1.05 10.69
CA TYR A 156 3.00 -1.51 9.56
C TYR A 156 4.48 -1.44 9.87
N GLN A 157 5.19 -2.49 9.50
CA GLN A 157 6.65 -2.48 9.38
C GLN A 157 7.01 -3.04 8.02
N VAL A 158 7.48 -2.19 7.13
CA VAL A 158 7.82 -2.55 5.76
C VAL A 158 9.33 -2.38 5.56
N THR A 159 9.98 -3.45 5.13
CA THR A 159 11.41 -3.42 4.75
C THR A 159 11.51 -3.63 3.25
N PHE A 160 12.26 -2.76 2.59
CA PHE A 160 12.51 -2.82 1.16
C PHE A 160 13.95 -2.44 0.85
N ASN A 161 14.46 -2.95 -0.25
CA ASN A 161 15.75 -2.57 -0.79
C ASN A 161 15.59 -1.85 -2.12
N LEU A 162 16.50 -0.93 -2.38
CA LEU A 162 16.54 -0.14 -3.62
C LEU A 162 18.00 0.13 -4.00
N PRO A 163 18.28 0.33 -5.30
CA PRO A 163 19.63 0.68 -5.75
C PRO A 163 20.13 1.95 -5.07
N SER A 164 21.40 1.98 -4.74
CA SER A 164 22.02 3.16 -4.13
C SER A 164 21.84 4.40 -5.02
N GLY A 165 21.46 5.51 -4.40
CA GLY A 165 21.19 6.77 -5.07
C GLY A 165 19.72 7.01 -5.43
N TRP A 166 18.88 5.97 -5.41
CA TRP A 166 17.44 6.17 -5.54
C TRP A 166 16.89 6.93 -4.33
N GLN A 167 15.89 7.75 -4.59
CA GLN A 167 15.16 8.46 -3.56
C GLN A 167 13.81 7.78 -3.30
N TYR A 168 13.25 7.98 -2.12
CA TYR A 168 11.95 7.43 -1.76
C TYR A 168 11.22 8.28 -0.74
N VAL A 169 9.90 8.13 -0.70
CA VAL A 169 9.03 8.51 0.42
C VAL A 169 8.12 7.32 0.74
N ALA A 170 7.83 7.13 2.01
CA ALA A 170 6.97 6.04 2.49
C ALA A 170 6.08 6.53 3.63
N SER A 171 5.01 5.79 3.91
CA SER A 171 4.24 5.98 5.13
C SER A 171 5.09 5.65 6.35
N GLY A 172 5.09 6.53 7.38
CA GLY A 172 5.75 6.29 8.66
C GLY A 172 7.15 6.85 8.80
N LYS A 173 7.90 6.31 9.77
CA LYS A 173 9.26 6.72 10.12
C LYS A 173 10.27 5.72 9.58
N ASP A 174 11.30 6.21 8.90
CA ASP A 174 12.30 5.40 8.23
C ASP A 174 13.57 5.23 9.05
N SER A 175 14.18 4.05 8.89
CA SER A 175 15.58 3.81 9.19
C SER A 175 16.26 3.19 7.97
N LYS A 176 17.44 3.71 7.60
CA LYS A 176 18.15 3.28 6.39
C LYS A 176 19.54 2.75 6.75
N LYS A 177 19.94 1.66 6.09
CA LYS A 177 21.31 1.13 6.10
C LYS A 177 21.74 0.93 4.65
N THR A 178 22.94 1.41 4.31
CA THR A 178 23.54 1.18 2.99
C THR A 178 24.56 0.05 3.09
N GLN A 179 24.46 -0.93 2.21
CA GLN A 179 25.42 -2.03 2.09
C GLN A 179 25.74 -2.22 0.60
N GLU A 180 27.04 -2.22 0.27
CA GLU A 180 27.51 -2.31 -1.11
C GLU A 180 26.87 -1.22 -2.00
N ASN A 181 26.04 -1.61 -2.97
CA ASN A 181 25.35 -0.70 -3.89
C ASN A 181 23.84 -0.67 -3.66
N GLU A 182 23.36 -1.11 -2.50
CA GLU A 182 21.94 -1.14 -2.14
C GLU A 182 21.67 -0.41 -0.83
N ASP A 183 20.52 0.24 -0.80
CA ASP A 183 19.95 0.81 0.39
C ASP A 183 18.87 -0.12 0.95
N PHE A 184 19.00 -0.52 2.20
CA PHE A 184 17.99 -1.27 2.95
C PHE A 184 17.25 -0.32 3.87
N VAL A 185 15.96 -0.17 3.62
CA VAL A 185 15.11 0.75 4.36
C VAL A 185 14.05 -0.03 5.12
N THR A 186 13.87 0.30 6.39
CA THR A 186 12.72 -0.15 7.18
C THR A 186 11.88 1.06 7.57
N SER A 187 10.63 1.08 7.15
CA SER A 187 9.65 2.09 7.53
C SER A 187 8.64 1.50 8.51
N LYS A 188 8.32 2.25 9.57
CA LYS A 188 7.35 1.87 10.60
C LYS A 188 6.27 2.93 10.72
N ALA A 189 5.04 2.49 10.64
CA ALA A 189 3.87 3.34 10.80
C ALA A 189 2.87 2.69 11.75
N GLU A 190 2.32 3.46 12.65
CA GLU A 190 1.37 2.98 13.65
C GLU A 190 0.01 3.62 13.41
N ASN A 191 -1.03 2.81 13.55
CA ASN A 191 -2.42 3.26 13.53
C ASN A 191 -2.82 3.97 12.22
N ILE A 192 -2.32 3.49 11.08
CA ILE A 192 -2.66 3.98 9.74
C ILE A 192 -3.51 2.96 8.99
N ARG A 193 -4.33 3.44 8.02
CA ARG A 193 -5.24 2.56 7.28
C ARG A 193 -4.56 1.78 6.17
N ASP A 194 -3.59 2.40 5.50
CA ASP A 194 -2.83 1.80 4.42
C ASP A 194 -1.37 2.26 4.43
N PHE A 195 -0.51 1.51 3.77
CA PHE A 195 0.89 1.82 3.60
C PHE A 195 1.19 2.09 2.13
N ALA A 196 1.82 3.22 1.84
CA ALA A 196 2.27 3.59 0.51
C ALA A 196 3.79 3.81 0.47
N LEU A 197 4.38 3.51 -0.68
CA LEU A 197 5.80 3.65 -0.98
C LEU A 197 5.98 4.17 -2.40
N ILE A 198 6.73 5.26 -2.54
CA ILE A 198 7.12 5.81 -3.85
C ILE A 198 8.64 5.85 -3.92
N LEU A 199 9.18 5.30 -5.01
CA LEU A 199 10.61 5.17 -5.29
C LEU A 199 10.95 5.89 -6.59
N SER A 200 12.05 6.62 -6.65
CA SER A 200 12.45 7.30 -7.87
C SER A 200 13.97 7.35 -8.06
N PRO A 201 14.46 7.06 -9.26
CA PRO A 201 15.85 7.28 -9.63
C PRO A 201 16.15 8.74 -10.03
N THR A 202 15.11 9.55 -10.33
CA THR A 202 15.26 10.86 -10.95
C THR A 202 14.77 12.02 -10.09
N LEU A 203 13.75 11.81 -9.24
CA LEU A 203 13.19 12.85 -8.41
C LEU A 203 14.06 13.14 -7.18
N ASN A 204 14.02 14.39 -6.73
CA ASN A 204 14.74 14.82 -5.54
C ASN A 204 13.85 14.75 -4.29
N LYS A 205 14.41 14.22 -3.19
CA LYS A 205 13.77 14.26 -1.88
C LYS A 205 14.17 15.52 -1.12
N SER A 206 13.18 16.21 -0.61
CA SER A 206 13.35 17.33 0.32
C SER A 206 12.46 17.13 1.55
N SER A 207 12.84 17.75 2.68
CA SER A 207 12.08 17.58 3.92
C SER A 207 12.15 18.85 4.77
N VAL A 208 11.07 19.11 5.53
CA VAL A 208 10.99 20.18 6.51
C VAL A 208 10.27 19.68 7.76
N LYS A 209 10.64 20.18 8.92
CA LYS A 209 9.92 19.93 10.17
C LYS A 209 9.01 21.14 10.48
N HIS A 210 7.70 20.88 10.65
CA HIS A 210 6.71 21.93 10.93
C HIS A 210 5.68 21.42 11.94
N SER A 211 5.43 22.19 13.00
CA SER A 211 4.44 21.85 14.05
C SER A 211 4.58 20.44 14.62
N GLY A 212 5.81 19.93 14.77
CA GLY A 212 6.10 18.57 15.25
C GLY A 212 6.11 17.50 14.16
N VAL A 213 5.58 17.78 12.98
CA VAL A 213 5.49 16.85 11.84
C VAL A 213 6.71 16.98 10.94
N THR A 214 7.31 15.87 10.54
CA THR A 214 8.31 15.81 9.47
C THR A 214 7.61 15.63 8.13
N ILE A 215 7.62 16.67 7.30
CA ILE A 215 7.07 16.64 5.96
C ILE A 215 8.19 16.28 4.99
N SER A 216 8.02 15.19 4.24
CA SER A 216 8.95 14.76 3.19
C SER A 216 8.28 14.85 1.84
N TYR A 217 8.97 15.41 0.86
CA TYR A 217 8.48 15.55 -0.50
C TYR A 217 9.48 14.95 -1.49
N LEU A 218 8.97 14.11 -2.37
CA LEU A 218 9.69 13.53 -3.50
C LEU A 218 9.14 14.11 -4.80
N GLY A 219 9.87 15.03 -5.41
CA GLY A 219 9.39 15.72 -6.60
C GLY A 219 10.23 16.94 -6.97
N GLU A 220 9.72 17.72 -7.94
CA GLU A 220 10.42 18.84 -8.52
C GLU A 220 9.83 20.24 -8.17
N LYS A 221 8.61 20.27 -7.61
CA LYS A 221 7.90 21.53 -7.32
C LYS A 221 8.37 22.16 -6.02
N SER A 222 9.14 23.23 -6.09
CA SER A 222 9.75 23.91 -4.94
C SER A 222 8.77 24.42 -3.89
N GLN A 223 7.53 24.71 -4.26
CA GLN A 223 6.49 25.27 -3.38
C GLN A 223 5.69 24.22 -2.60
N THR A 224 5.83 22.92 -2.92
CA THR A 224 5.00 21.86 -2.33
C THR A 224 5.14 21.79 -0.81
N LEU A 225 6.36 21.93 -0.28
CA LEU A 225 6.59 21.92 1.17
C LEU A 225 5.94 23.13 1.87
N GLU A 226 5.96 24.31 1.26
CA GLU A 226 5.30 25.49 1.81
C GLU A 226 3.78 25.30 1.83
N PHE A 227 3.19 24.78 0.76
CA PHE A 227 1.77 24.47 0.72
C PHE A 227 1.37 23.44 1.78
N ALA A 228 2.18 22.40 1.96
CA ALA A 228 1.93 21.38 2.98
C ALA A 228 1.96 21.97 4.41
N GLN A 229 2.92 22.84 4.72
CA GLN A 229 2.96 23.55 6.01
C GLN A 229 1.70 24.39 6.25
N ARG A 230 1.28 25.17 5.25
CA ARG A 230 0.06 25.99 5.32
C ARG A 230 -1.20 25.13 5.44
N ALA A 231 -1.24 23.98 4.77
CA ALA A 231 -2.33 23.02 4.90
C ALA A 231 -2.42 22.46 6.33
N LEU A 232 -1.30 22.02 6.91
CA LEU A 232 -1.25 21.58 8.30
C LEU A 232 -1.72 22.63 9.29
N ASP A 233 -1.30 23.88 9.12
CA ASP A 233 -1.74 25.00 9.98
C ASP A 233 -3.24 25.26 9.84
N THR A 234 -3.75 25.22 8.61
CA THR A 234 -5.16 25.50 8.32
C THR A 234 -6.07 24.39 8.83
N TYR A 235 -5.74 23.14 8.48
CA TYR A 235 -6.54 21.98 8.91
C TYR A 235 -6.39 21.71 10.40
N GLY A 236 -5.21 21.98 10.97
CA GLY A 236 -5.00 21.92 12.41
C GLY A 236 -5.91 22.86 13.20
N LYS A 237 -6.21 24.04 12.68
CA LYS A 237 -7.17 24.99 13.28
C LYS A 237 -8.63 24.56 13.12
N LEU A 238 -8.96 23.89 11.99
CA LEU A 238 -10.33 23.54 11.66
C LEU A 238 -10.75 22.18 12.25
N PHE A 239 -9.84 21.21 12.29
CA PHE A 239 -10.15 19.80 12.56
C PHE A 239 -9.33 19.21 13.73
N GLY A 240 -8.41 19.98 14.31
CA GLY A 240 -7.49 19.49 15.32
C GLY A 240 -6.10 19.17 14.77
N ALA A 241 -5.15 18.94 15.67
CA ALA A 241 -3.77 18.66 15.28
C ALA A 241 -3.66 17.39 14.42
N TYR A 242 -2.76 17.41 13.43
CA TYR A 242 -2.45 16.22 12.63
C TYR A 242 -1.93 15.09 13.52
N ALA A 243 -2.50 13.91 13.36
CA ALA A 243 -2.32 12.81 14.31
C ALA A 243 -0.98 12.08 14.18
N TYR A 244 -0.22 12.30 13.10
CA TYR A 244 1.00 11.56 12.81
C TYR A 244 2.24 12.45 12.86
N ASP A 245 3.40 11.86 13.12
CA ASP A 245 4.69 12.58 13.19
C ASP A 245 5.33 12.79 11.80
N THR A 246 4.81 12.13 10.77
CA THR A 246 5.33 12.19 9.40
C THR A 246 4.23 12.42 8.38
N LEU A 247 4.54 13.17 7.33
CA LEU A 247 3.70 13.38 6.15
C LEU A 247 4.58 13.20 4.90
N ALA A 248 4.26 12.22 4.07
CA ALA A 248 4.95 11.95 2.81
C ALA A 248 4.12 12.46 1.63
N ILE A 249 4.78 13.15 0.70
CA ILE A 249 4.16 13.72 -0.51
C ILE A 249 5.05 13.34 -1.69
N ALA A 250 4.45 12.97 -2.82
CA ALA A 250 5.14 12.77 -4.08
C ALA A 250 4.38 13.42 -5.24
N ASP A 251 5.11 13.76 -6.34
CA ASP A 251 4.54 14.22 -7.61
C ASP A 251 4.04 13.05 -8.45
#